data_d9eeeb592703031530d63506582138ae
#
_entry.id   d9eeeb592703031530d63506582138ae
#
_cell.length_a   1.000
_cell.length_b   1.000
_cell.length_c   1.000
_cell.angle_alpha   90.00
_cell.angle_beta   90.00
_cell.angle_gamma   90.00
#
_symmetry.space_group_name_H-M   'P 1'
#
loop_
_entity.id
_entity.type
_entity.pdbx_description
1 polymer ?
#
loop_
_entity_poly.entity_id
_entity_poly.type
_entity_poly.pdbx_seq_one_letter_code
_entity_poly.pdbx_strand_id
1 'polypeptide(L)'
;MNTAPAARPQTGRLRTFLKRLLPRGPGNAPHRAFILLPALTVLILAVLWVTILMRLRIEKAAVLHDARVAAGTVASALDTHTLKTIHDVDAIALLVKYGYETSPETFDLKKYQAYGLITADTALQVTLAGPDGHVIASTIPFSGDIDLSDRKHVRVHRERADVGLFVSDPLVGRISRQWSIQVTRRINRPDGSFGGVVIVSENPAWLTDGFYTSAALGEHGMIAVLSGRGSMLSRRAGDAPSRTGDTLPTSYVAPRVNDELFVDPIDHVERIVASREVKRYGLTVMAGLSVAEALDDYYRMRRVYVTMASVISLILVGLSTWIAALILKLLKGREQLHRLAHTDRLTGLSNRGCIMDWLDEAVAAPDAVGRVAVIFVDLDRFKELNDTFGHHLGDTILAEIARRLKEVAQGRAQIGRLGGDEFLVVSEDGEVSARSIAEAITTSLESPIGVHGHAYRVCASLGIAVLQPGERAADLVKAADRVMYDAKERSRASRAPSAPSAPKALVA
;
A
#
# COMPACT_ATOMS: atom_id res chain seq x y z
N MET A 1 40.65 8.98 32.99
CA MET A 1 40.51 10.21 32.21
C MET A 1 40.89 9.88 30.78
N ASN A 2 39.91 9.69 29.95
CA ASN A 2 40.10 9.67 28.51
C ASN A 2 38.72 9.93 27.89
N THR A 3 38.54 11.15 27.40
CA THR A 3 37.31 11.66 26.79
C THR A 3 37.33 11.35 25.32
N ALA A 4 36.35 10.59 24.86
CA ALA A 4 36.08 10.36 23.44
C ALA A 4 35.40 11.60 22.82
N PRO A 5 35.69 11.95 21.53
CA PRO A 5 35.11 13.12 20.89
C PRO A 5 33.71 12.82 20.31
N ALA A 6 32.81 13.78 20.52
CA ALA A 6 31.45 13.77 20.04
C ALA A 6 31.34 13.77 18.51
N ALA A 7 30.52 12.88 17.97
CA ALA A 7 30.17 12.81 16.54
C ALA A 7 29.32 14.03 16.12
N ARG A 8 29.78 14.80 15.12
CA ARG A 8 29.02 15.89 14.47
C ARG A 8 27.92 15.34 13.56
N PRO A 9 26.72 15.96 13.54
CA PRO A 9 25.62 15.47 12.72
C PRO A 9 25.84 15.72 11.22
N GLN A 10 25.57 14.67 10.41
CA GLN A 10 25.71 14.65 8.93
C GLN A 10 24.61 15.42 8.18
N THR A 11 24.24 16.61 8.59
CA THR A 11 23.19 17.42 7.92
C THR A 11 23.67 18.16 6.66
N GLY A 12 24.98 18.15 6.38
CA GLY A 12 25.57 18.84 5.23
C GLY A 12 25.40 18.16 3.87
N ARG A 13 25.32 16.82 3.82
CA ARG A 13 25.27 16.07 2.55
C ARG A 13 23.91 16.13 1.85
N LEU A 14 22.81 16.16 2.60
CA LEU A 14 21.45 16.26 2.03
C LEU A 14 21.20 17.64 1.42
N ARG A 15 21.69 18.73 2.05
CA ARG A 15 21.60 20.09 1.51
C ARG A 15 22.39 20.29 0.22
N THR A 16 23.54 19.64 0.09
CA THR A 16 24.39 19.71 -1.11
C THR A 16 23.83 18.89 -2.26
N PHE A 17 23.19 17.75 -1.98
CA PHE A 17 22.50 16.91 -2.97
C PHE A 17 21.25 17.61 -3.52
N LEU A 18 20.44 18.23 -2.66
CA LEU A 18 19.26 19.03 -3.05
C LEU A 18 19.66 20.29 -3.85
N LYS A 19 20.83 20.91 -3.58
CA LYS A 19 21.32 22.05 -4.36
C LYS A 19 21.82 21.67 -5.76
N ARG A 20 22.22 20.41 -6.01
CA ARG A 20 22.64 19.92 -7.34
C ARG A 20 21.47 19.55 -8.26
N LEU A 21 20.28 19.24 -7.69
CA LEU A 21 19.06 18.94 -8.44
C LEU A 21 18.29 20.19 -8.93
N LEU A 22 18.81 21.41 -8.63
CA LEU A 22 18.14 22.66 -8.96
C LEU A 22 18.96 23.45 -9.97
N PRO A 23 18.79 23.28 -11.29
CA PRO A 23 19.36 24.19 -12.27
C PRO A 23 18.76 25.59 -12.10
N ARG A 24 19.64 26.59 -12.05
CA ARG A 24 19.28 27.99 -11.83
C ARG A 24 18.99 28.67 -13.17
N GLY A 25 17.71 28.93 -13.47
CA GLY A 25 17.28 29.74 -14.61
C GLY A 25 15.73 29.85 -14.65
N PRO A 26 15.18 31.02 -15.00
CA PRO A 26 13.71 31.23 -15.05
C PRO A 26 12.99 30.42 -16.12
N GLY A 27 13.71 29.77 -17.08
CA GLY A 27 13.14 28.94 -18.14
C GLY A 27 12.77 27.48 -17.72
N ASN A 28 13.19 26.98 -16.53
CA ASN A 28 13.06 25.57 -16.16
C ASN A 28 11.93 25.26 -15.19
N ALA A 29 11.07 26.22 -14.85
CA ALA A 29 9.95 26.02 -13.93
C ALA A 29 8.97 24.91 -14.37
N PRO A 30 8.55 24.78 -15.64
CA PRO A 30 7.62 23.76 -16.08
C PRO A 30 8.21 22.34 -16.06
N HIS A 31 9.50 22.17 -16.39
CA HIS A 31 10.16 20.86 -16.31
C HIS A 31 10.26 20.36 -14.87
N ARG A 32 10.42 21.25 -13.89
CA ARG A 32 10.45 20.90 -12.47
C ARG A 32 9.08 20.42 -11.98
N ALA A 33 8.01 21.09 -12.36
CA ALA A 33 6.65 20.68 -12.01
C ALA A 33 6.32 19.29 -12.54
N PHE A 34 6.83 18.93 -13.74
CA PHE A 34 6.61 17.65 -14.37
C PHE A 34 7.29 16.47 -13.66
N ILE A 35 8.41 16.72 -12.98
CA ILE A 35 9.12 15.69 -12.18
C ILE A 35 8.64 15.69 -10.74
N LEU A 36 8.41 16.87 -10.16
CA LEU A 36 8.04 16.98 -8.75
C LEU A 36 6.64 16.47 -8.44
N LEU A 37 5.67 16.67 -9.34
CA LEU A 37 4.29 16.24 -9.14
C LEU A 37 4.16 14.71 -9.03
N PRO A 38 4.68 13.88 -9.97
CA PRO A 38 4.67 12.43 -9.82
C PRO A 38 5.47 11.94 -8.61
N ALA A 39 6.64 12.55 -8.34
CA ALA A 39 7.46 12.20 -7.20
C ALA A 39 6.73 12.43 -5.87
N LEU A 40 6.02 13.55 -5.74
CA LEU A 40 5.19 13.86 -4.57
C LEU A 40 4.01 12.88 -4.46
N THR A 41 3.35 12.55 -5.57
CA THR A 41 2.26 11.57 -5.61
C THR A 41 2.75 10.21 -5.14
N VAL A 42 3.89 9.72 -5.63
CA VAL A 42 4.50 8.46 -5.20
C VAL A 42 4.85 8.48 -3.71
N LEU A 43 5.39 9.60 -3.22
CA LEU A 43 5.72 9.75 -1.80
C LEU A 43 4.46 9.67 -0.92
N ILE A 44 3.40 10.38 -1.30
CA ILE A 44 2.12 10.36 -0.57
C ILE A 44 1.53 8.94 -0.56
N LEU A 45 1.54 8.24 -1.70
CA LEU A 45 1.07 6.86 -1.80
C LEU A 45 1.92 5.91 -0.95
N ALA A 46 3.23 6.07 -0.96
CA ALA A 46 4.13 5.26 -0.14
C ALA A 46 3.83 5.45 1.37
N VAL A 47 3.67 6.68 1.82
CA VAL A 47 3.33 6.99 3.22
C VAL A 47 1.95 6.42 3.57
N LEU A 48 0.94 6.60 2.70
CA LEU A 48 -0.40 6.05 2.90
C LEU A 48 -0.36 4.52 3.10
N TRP A 49 0.27 3.80 2.16
CA TRP A 49 0.31 2.34 2.22
C TRP A 49 1.16 1.80 3.37
N VAL A 50 2.31 2.43 3.65
CA VAL A 50 3.15 2.05 4.81
C VAL A 50 2.37 2.22 6.10
N THR A 51 1.66 3.34 6.28
CA THR A 51 0.86 3.61 7.48
C THR A 51 -0.26 2.57 7.65
N ILE A 52 -1.00 2.27 6.57
CA ILE A 52 -2.09 1.28 6.61
C ILE A 52 -1.56 -0.12 6.90
N LEU A 53 -0.49 -0.55 6.21
CA LEU A 53 0.10 -1.88 6.41
C LEU A 53 0.67 -2.03 7.82
N MET A 54 1.31 -0.98 8.36
CA MET A 54 1.81 -0.96 9.74
C MET A 54 0.66 -1.06 10.74
N ARG A 55 -0.40 -0.27 10.54
CA ARG A 55 -1.62 -0.34 11.38
C ARG A 55 -2.23 -1.73 11.38
N LEU A 56 -2.41 -2.33 10.20
CA LEU A 56 -2.97 -3.68 10.08
C LEU A 56 -2.11 -4.74 10.76
N ARG A 57 -0.77 -4.61 10.72
CA ARG A 57 0.13 -5.52 11.46
C ARG A 57 -0.04 -5.40 12.96
N ILE A 58 -0.08 -4.17 13.48
CA ILE A 58 -0.26 -3.91 14.92
C ILE A 58 -1.62 -4.44 15.39
N GLU A 59 -2.68 -4.16 14.64
CA GLU A 59 -4.04 -4.58 14.96
C GLU A 59 -4.19 -6.11 14.96
N LYS A 60 -3.63 -6.81 13.95
CA LYS A 60 -3.60 -8.27 13.94
C LYS A 60 -2.86 -8.85 15.17
N ALA A 61 -1.72 -8.27 15.52
CA ALA A 61 -0.95 -8.72 16.68
C ALA A 61 -1.72 -8.48 18.00
N ALA A 62 -2.41 -7.34 18.12
CA ALA A 62 -3.25 -7.03 19.28
C ALA A 62 -4.41 -8.01 19.43
N VAL A 63 -5.17 -8.29 18.34
CA VAL A 63 -6.28 -9.24 18.36
C VAL A 63 -5.81 -10.65 18.76
N LEU A 64 -4.67 -11.11 18.22
CA LEU A 64 -4.13 -12.42 18.60
C LEU A 64 -3.62 -12.42 20.05
N HIS A 65 -3.09 -11.32 20.54
CA HIS A 65 -2.69 -11.19 21.96
C HIS A 65 -3.92 -11.24 22.88
N ASP A 66 -4.95 -10.49 22.57
CA ASP A 66 -6.20 -10.47 23.35
C ASP A 66 -6.87 -11.85 23.38
N ALA A 67 -6.87 -12.55 22.26
CA ALA A 67 -7.39 -13.93 22.18
C ALA A 67 -6.55 -14.89 23.05
N ARG A 68 -5.22 -14.72 23.16
CA ARG A 68 -4.38 -15.50 24.08
C ARG A 68 -4.73 -15.24 25.54
N VAL A 69 -4.87 -13.97 25.88
CA VAL A 69 -5.25 -13.58 27.26
C VAL A 69 -6.63 -14.14 27.61
N ALA A 70 -7.58 -14.07 26.68
CA ALA A 70 -8.91 -14.64 26.86
C ALA A 70 -8.87 -16.17 27.03
N ALA A 71 -8.13 -16.89 26.18
CA ALA A 71 -7.94 -18.34 26.32
C ALA A 71 -7.30 -18.71 27.68
N GLY A 72 -6.30 -17.95 28.12
CA GLY A 72 -5.68 -18.10 29.43
C GLY A 72 -6.64 -17.89 30.61
N THR A 73 -7.52 -16.90 30.47
CA THR A 73 -8.58 -16.61 31.46
C THR A 73 -9.59 -17.75 31.55
N VAL A 74 -10.05 -18.25 30.39
CA VAL A 74 -10.97 -19.39 30.33
C VAL A 74 -10.31 -20.65 30.89
N ALA A 75 -9.05 -20.93 30.55
CA ALA A 75 -8.31 -22.06 31.10
C ALA A 75 -8.16 -21.97 32.63
N SER A 76 -7.96 -20.77 33.19
CA SER A 76 -7.91 -20.55 34.64
C SER A 76 -9.27 -20.76 35.32
N ALA A 77 -10.33 -20.33 34.67
CA ALA A 77 -11.69 -20.57 35.18
C ALA A 77 -12.07 -22.05 35.12
N LEU A 78 -11.66 -22.74 34.03
CA LEU A 78 -11.87 -24.19 33.88
C LEU A 78 -11.08 -25.00 34.91
N ASP A 79 -9.83 -24.57 35.24
CA ASP A 79 -9.03 -25.16 36.35
C ASP A 79 -9.80 -25.08 37.67
N THR A 80 -10.30 -23.90 38.01
CA THR A 80 -11.09 -23.68 39.24
C THR A 80 -12.38 -24.50 39.24
N HIS A 81 -13.07 -24.54 38.11
CA HIS A 81 -14.29 -25.34 37.95
C HIS A 81 -13.99 -26.84 38.13
N THR A 82 -12.97 -27.36 37.48
CA THR A 82 -12.54 -28.78 37.59
C THR A 82 -12.14 -29.13 39.01
N LEU A 83 -11.38 -28.26 39.70
CA LEU A 83 -11.03 -28.45 41.12
C LEU A 83 -12.27 -28.53 42.00
N LYS A 84 -13.22 -27.61 41.82
CA LYS A 84 -14.46 -27.58 42.58
C LYS A 84 -15.28 -28.85 42.34
N THR A 85 -15.46 -29.19 41.07
CA THR A 85 -16.22 -30.37 40.64
C THR A 85 -15.68 -31.67 41.29
N ILE A 86 -14.34 -31.88 41.20
CA ILE A 86 -13.72 -33.06 41.81
C ILE A 86 -13.81 -32.98 43.33
N HIS A 87 -13.73 -31.82 43.94
CA HIS A 87 -13.86 -31.64 45.39
C HIS A 87 -15.28 -32.01 45.87
N ASP A 88 -16.32 -31.59 45.13
CA ASP A 88 -17.72 -31.93 45.47
C ASP A 88 -17.93 -33.43 45.43
N VAL A 89 -17.40 -34.10 44.40
CA VAL A 89 -17.42 -35.56 44.28
C VAL A 89 -16.63 -36.27 45.39
N ASP A 90 -15.48 -35.71 45.74
CA ASP A 90 -14.66 -36.19 46.86
C ASP A 90 -15.38 -36.11 48.21
N ALA A 91 -16.16 -35.04 48.43
CA ALA A 91 -16.94 -34.88 49.64
C ALA A 91 -17.98 -36.01 49.78
N ILE A 92 -18.62 -36.46 48.66
CA ILE A 92 -19.52 -37.62 48.65
C ILE A 92 -18.73 -38.89 48.98
N ALA A 93 -17.55 -39.09 48.40
CA ALA A 93 -16.73 -40.26 48.68
C ALA A 93 -16.32 -40.32 50.14
N LEU A 94 -15.93 -39.17 50.75
CA LEU A 94 -15.60 -39.07 52.16
C LEU A 94 -16.79 -39.34 53.09
N LEU A 95 -17.97 -38.80 52.74
CA LEU A 95 -19.20 -39.02 53.48
C LEU A 95 -19.54 -40.51 53.55
N VAL A 96 -19.52 -41.19 52.41
CA VAL A 96 -19.78 -42.63 52.32
C VAL A 96 -18.71 -43.44 53.01
N LYS A 97 -17.42 -43.09 52.85
CA LYS A 97 -16.30 -43.71 53.51
C LYS A 97 -16.47 -43.63 55.04
N TYR A 98 -16.69 -42.42 55.59
CA TYR A 98 -16.87 -42.22 57.01
C TYR A 98 -18.04 -43.02 57.57
N GLY A 99 -19.20 -42.98 56.89
CA GLY A 99 -20.39 -43.75 57.32
C GLY A 99 -20.14 -45.25 57.39
N TYR A 100 -19.46 -45.79 56.35
CA TYR A 100 -19.15 -47.23 56.29
C TYR A 100 -18.06 -47.63 57.29
N GLU A 101 -16.99 -46.87 57.46
CA GLU A 101 -15.90 -47.13 58.41
C GLU A 101 -16.39 -47.08 59.88
N THR A 102 -17.36 -46.18 60.15
CA THR A 102 -17.90 -46.01 61.53
C THR A 102 -18.90 -47.11 61.93
N SER A 103 -19.73 -47.59 60.99
CA SER A 103 -20.81 -48.55 61.31
C SER A 103 -21.04 -49.47 60.12
N PRO A 104 -20.13 -50.39 59.80
CA PRO A 104 -20.22 -51.24 58.60
C PRO A 104 -21.41 -52.11 58.56
N GLU A 105 -21.84 -52.65 59.73
CA GLU A 105 -23.00 -53.62 59.85
C GLU A 105 -24.35 -52.92 59.62
N THR A 106 -24.48 -51.66 59.96
CA THR A 106 -25.74 -50.92 59.82
C THR A 106 -25.72 -49.92 58.66
N PHE A 107 -24.61 -49.86 57.91
CA PHE A 107 -24.47 -48.94 56.76
C PHE A 107 -25.45 -49.31 55.64
N ASP A 108 -26.24 -48.34 55.23
CA ASP A 108 -27.19 -48.49 54.11
C ASP A 108 -27.04 -47.26 53.18
N LEU A 109 -26.43 -47.48 52.01
CA LEU A 109 -26.23 -46.48 51.01
C LEU A 109 -27.56 -45.91 50.47
N LYS A 110 -28.64 -46.66 50.47
CA LYS A 110 -29.99 -46.20 50.04
C LYS A 110 -30.56 -45.14 50.97
N LYS A 111 -30.20 -45.16 52.25
CA LYS A 111 -30.64 -44.10 53.18
C LYS A 111 -30.00 -42.77 52.81
N TYR A 112 -28.74 -42.74 52.37
CA TYR A 112 -28.07 -41.50 51.93
C TYR A 112 -28.77 -40.92 50.69
N GLN A 113 -29.27 -41.74 49.77
CA GLN A 113 -30.11 -41.31 48.67
C GLN A 113 -31.47 -40.78 49.15
N ALA A 114 -32.15 -41.50 50.03
CA ALA A 114 -33.45 -41.10 50.56
C ALA A 114 -33.43 -39.78 51.30
N TYR A 115 -32.32 -39.48 52.02
CA TYR A 115 -32.11 -38.20 52.68
C TYR A 115 -31.59 -37.07 51.74
N GLY A 116 -31.43 -37.36 50.42
CA GLY A 116 -30.96 -36.37 49.45
C GLY A 116 -29.46 -36.00 49.61
N LEU A 117 -28.68 -36.79 50.35
CA LEU A 117 -27.25 -36.59 50.48
C LEU A 117 -26.44 -37.01 49.25
N ILE A 118 -27.05 -37.92 48.47
CA ILE A 118 -26.54 -38.39 47.19
C ILE A 118 -27.69 -38.31 46.19
N THR A 119 -27.63 -37.42 45.25
CA THR A 119 -28.65 -37.25 44.20
C THR A 119 -28.08 -37.60 42.81
N ALA A 120 -28.95 -37.86 41.86
CA ALA A 120 -28.55 -38.13 40.48
C ALA A 120 -27.83 -36.92 39.84
N ASP A 121 -28.08 -35.73 40.34
CA ASP A 121 -27.43 -34.52 39.88
C ASP A 121 -26.01 -34.34 40.46
N THR A 122 -25.69 -35.04 41.57
CA THR A 122 -24.39 -34.93 42.25
C THR A 122 -23.44 -36.07 41.93
N ALA A 123 -23.96 -37.23 41.51
CA ALA A 123 -23.16 -38.38 41.08
C ALA A 123 -23.98 -39.31 40.17
N LEU A 124 -23.35 -39.74 39.06
CA LEU A 124 -23.96 -40.76 38.19
C LEU A 124 -24.25 -42.07 38.97
N GLN A 125 -23.31 -42.47 39.78
CA GLN A 125 -23.39 -43.67 40.59
C GLN A 125 -22.39 -43.63 41.74
N VAL A 126 -22.79 -44.06 42.91
CA VAL A 126 -21.90 -44.36 44.04
C VAL A 126 -21.93 -45.87 44.31
N THR A 127 -20.74 -46.47 44.40
CA THR A 127 -20.55 -47.91 44.63
C THR A 127 -19.59 -48.16 45.77
N LEU A 128 -19.87 -49.15 46.57
CA LEU A 128 -19.03 -49.67 47.62
C LEU A 128 -18.51 -51.04 47.19
N ALA A 129 -17.19 -51.20 47.08
CA ALA A 129 -16.53 -52.47 46.83
C ALA A 129 -15.80 -52.97 48.06
N GLY A 130 -15.90 -54.24 48.32
CA GLY A 130 -15.26 -54.91 49.43
C GLY A 130 -13.74 -55.08 49.27
N PRO A 131 -13.11 -55.71 50.30
CA PRO A 131 -11.65 -55.94 50.25
C PRO A 131 -11.25 -56.96 49.17
N ASP A 132 -12.14 -57.83 48.76
CA ASP A 132 -11.99 -58.75 47.64
C ASP A 132 -12.19 -58.08 46.25
N GLY A 133 -12.83 -56.93 46.24
CA GLY A 133 -13.14 -56.15 45.02
C GLY A 133 -14.57 -56.34 44.53
N HIS A 134 -15.38 -57.18 45.22
CA HIS A 134 -16.77 -57.38 44.84
C HIS A 134 -17.65 -56.20 45.31
N VAL A 135 -18.69 -55.91 44.54
CA VAL A 135 -19.63 -54.82 44.86
C VAL A 135 -20.54 -55.25 46.06
N ILE A 136 -20.47 -54.43 47.12
CA ILE A 136 -21.29 -54.60 48.32
C ILE A 136 -22.60 -53.82 48.19
N ALA A 137 -22.55 -52.59 47.74
CA ALA A 137 -23.68 -51.68 47.60
C ALA A 137 -23.51 -50.72 46.41
N SER A 138 -24.65 -50.30 45.82
CA SER A 138 -24.64 -49.28 44.74
C SER A 138 -25.91 -48.44 44.79
N THR A 139 -25.83 -47.19 44.45
CA THR A 139 -26.99 -46.27 44.30
C THR A 139 -27.89 -46.63 43.15
N ILE A 140 -27.40 -47.34 42.14
CA ILE A 140 -28.18 -47.84 41.03
C ILE A 140 -28.37 -49.39 41.21
N PRO A 141 -29.53 -49.94 40.78
CA PRO A 141 -29.73 -51.36 40.87
C PRO A 141 -28.71 -52.19 40.10
N PHE A 142 -28.24 -53.28 40.67
CA PHE A 142 -27.40 -54.27 40.01
C PHE A 142 -27.83 -55.68 40.33
N SER A 143 -27.50 -56.63 39.47
CA SER A 143 -27.78 -58.03 39.65
C SER A 143 -26.52 -58.84 39.44
N GLY A 144 -26.45 -59.96 40.22
CA GLY A 144 -25.30 -60.84 40.21
C GLY A 144 -24.11 -60.35 41.02
N ASP A 145 -23.07 -61.15 41.03
CA ASP A 145 -21.81 -60.83 41.68
C ASP A 145 -20.94 -60.06 40.69
N ILE A 146 -20.62 -58.80 41.03
CA ILE A 146 -19.83 -57.91 40.18
C ILE A 146 -18.44 -57.71 40.79
N ASP A 147 -17.46 -58.31 40.17
CA ASP A 147 -16.03 -58.14 40.53
C ASP A 147 -15.40 -56.92 39.87
N LEU A 148 -14.78 -56.05 40.69
CA LEU A 148 -14.02 -54.86 40.28
C LEU A 148 -12.54 -54.99 40.66
N SER A 149 -12.08 -56.15 41.12
CA SER A 149 -10.73 -56.38 41.65
C SER A 149 -9.62 -56.11 40.60
N ASP A 150 -9.91 -56.34 39.31
CA ASP A 150 -9.03 -56.10 38.17
C ASP A 150 -8.93 -54.60 37.78
N ARG A 151 -9.87 -53.81 38.26
CA ARG A 151 -9.93 -52.37 37.91
C ARG A 151 -8.83 -51.58 38.61
N LYS A 152 -8.14 -50.73 37.89
CA LYS A 152 -7.00 -49.92 38.37
C LYS A 152 -7.41 -49.07 39.58
N HIS A 153 -8.59 -48.48 39.58
CA HIS A 153 -9.10 -47.62 40.63
C HIS A 153 -9.43 -48.38 41.93
N VAL A 154 -9.47 -49.71 41.89
CA VAL A 154 -9.57 -50.58 43.07
C VAL A 154 -8.16 -51.06 43.46
N ARG A 155 -7.38 -51.59 42.52
CA ARG A 155 -6.03 -52.09 42.73
C ARG A 155 -5.11 -51.07 43.40
N VAL A 156 -5.13 -49.78 42.93
CA VAL A 156 -4.27 -48.72 43.45
C VAL A 156 -4.43 -48.53 44.96
N HIS A 157 -5.67 -48.68 45.46
CA HIS A 157 -5.97 -48.57 46.91
C HIS A 157 -5.64 -49.82 47.68
N ARG A 158 -5.67 -51.00 47.03
CA ARG A 158 -5.23 -52.25 47.65
C ARG A 158 -3.71 -52.29 47.82
N GLU A 159 -2.99 -51.85 46.80
CA GLU A 159 -1.54 -51.89 46.77
C GLU A 159 -0.87 -50.78 47.60
N ARG A 160 -1.56 -49.65 47.73
CA ARG A 160 -0.99 -48.47 48.43
C ARG A 160 -2.00 -47.82 49.35
N ALA A 161 -1.58 -47.60 50.63
CA ALA A 161 -2.44 -47.02 51.66
C ALA A 161 -2.48 -45.47 51.56
N ASP A 162 -1.47 -44.83 50.99
CA ASP A 162 -1.19 -43.40 50.98
C ASP A 162 -1.76 -42.66 49.73
N VAL A 163 -2.51 -43.32 48.88
CA VAL A 163 -3.00 -42.78 47.59
C VAL A 163 -3.96 -41.59 47.80
N GLY A 164 -4.68 -41.55 48.91
CA GLY A 164 -5.69 -40.52 49.14
C GLY A 164 -6.84 -40.60 48.13
N LEU A 165 -7.16 -39.53 47.43
CA LEU A 165 -8.11 -39.52 46.31
C LEU A 165 -7.42 -39.99 45.03
N PHE A 166 -8.08 -40.87 44.28
CA PHE A 166 -7.64 -41.30 42.98
C PHE A 166 -8.73 -41.02 41.91
N VAL A 167 -8.34 -40.38 40.82
CA VAL A 167 -9.18 -40.11 39.64
C VAL A 167 -8.73 -41.04 38.52
N SER A 168 -9.66 -41.82 37.97
CA SER A 168 -9.34 -42.77 36.89
C SER A 168 -9.29 -42.11 35.52
N ASP A 169 -8.63 -42.76 34.56
CA ASP A 169 -8.92 -42.57 33.15
C ASP A 169 -10.40 -42.95 32.87
N PRO A 170 -11.05 -42.38 31.84
CA PRO A 170 -12.43 -42.74 31.50
C PRO A 170 -12.55 -44.22 31.18
N LEU A 171 -13.63 -44.80 31.63
CA LEU A 171 -13.92 -46.20 31.38
C LEU A 171 -15.43 -46.45 31.30
N VAL A 172 -15.83 -47.59 30.72
CA VAL A 172 -17.22 -48.02 30.77
C VAL A 172 -17.48 -48.72 32.08
N GLY A 173 -18.42 -48.18 32.84
CA GLY A 173 -18.86 -48.74 34.14
C GLY A 173 -19.45 -50.15 33.99
N ARG A 174 -19.10 -51.09 34.90
CA ARG A 174 -19.66 -52.47 34.84
C ARG A 174 -21.13 -52.53 35.23
N ILE A 175 -21.56 -51.60 36.07
CA ILE A 175 -22.95 -51.50 36.53
C ILE A 175 -23.74 -50.56 35.61
N SER A 176 -23.31 -49.32 35.47
CA SER A 176 -24.02 -48.28 34.69
C SER A 176 -24.01 -48.52 33.18
N ARG A 177 -23.03 -49.27 32.66
CA ARG A 177 -22.79 -49.46 31.21
C ARG A 177 -22.55 -48.15 30.45
N GLN A 178 -22.22 -47.09 31.16
CA GLN A 178 -21.95 -45.76 30.59
C GLN A 178 -20.48 -45.38 30.76
N TRP A 179 -19.99 -44.49 29.88
CA TRP A 179 -18.72 -43.86 30.05
C TRP A 179 -18.72 -43.06 31.36
N SER A 180 -17.72 -43.28 32.19
CA SER A 180 -17.59 -42.61 33.49
C SER A 180 -16.15 -42.48 33.90
N ILE A 181 -15.88 -41.45 34.70
CA ILE A 181 -14.63 -41.26 35.45
C ILE A 181 -14.89 -41.76 36.87
N GLN A 182 -13.97 -42.52 37.41
CA GLN A 182 -14.09 -43.05 38.77
C GLN A 182 -13.25 -42.18 39.71
N VAL A 183 -13.91 -41.55 40.66
CA VAL A 183 -13.29 -40.85 41.80
C VAL A 183 -13.36 -41.76 42.99
N THR A 184 -12.22 -42.16 43.54
CA THR A 184 -12.20 -43.29 44.50
C THR A 184 -11.38 -42.99 45.70
N ARG A 185 -11.81 -43.54 46.84
CA ARG A 185 -11.12 -43.51 48.14
C ARG A 185 -11.05 -44.88 48.76
N ARG A 186 -9.88 -45.16 49.37
CA ARG A 186 -9.65 -46.34 50.17
C ARG A 186 -10.51 -46.31 51.42
N ILE A 187 -11.12 -47.46 51.76
CA ILE A 187 -11.73 -47.76 53.03
C ILE A 187 -10.71 -48.53 53.87
N ASN A 188 -10.62 -48.18 55.14
CA ASN A 188 -9.72 -48.85 56.10
C ASN A 188 -10.55 -49.60 57.11
N ARG A 189 -10.06 -50.76 57.50
CA ARG A 189 -10.58 -51.44 58.69
C ARG A 189 -10.05 -50.79 59.95
N PRO A 190 -10.58 -51.09 61.14
CA PRO A 190 -10.08 -50.53 62.39
C PRO A 190 -8.59 -50.77 62.66
N ASP A 191 -8.03 -51.84 62.10
CA ASP A 191 -6.61 -52.22 62.17
C ASP A 191 -5.73 -51.50 61.13
N GLY A 192 -6.33 -50.64 60.27
CA GLY A 192 -5.66 -49.92 59.18
C GLY A 192 -5.51 -50.75 57.88
N SER A 193 -5.87 -52.03 57.89
CA SER A 193 -5.82 -52.88 56.71
C SER A 193 -6.84 -52.46 55.65
N PHE A 194 -6.66 -52.96 54.42
CA PHE A 194 -7.56 -52.66 53.32
C PHE A 194 -8.97 -53.23 53.54
N GLY A 195 -9.98 -52.36 53.67
CA GLY A 195 -11.36 -52.65 53.90
C GLY A 195 -12.23 -52.58 52.67
N GLY A 196 -11.72 -52.03 51.56
CA GLY A 196 -12.48 -51.84 50.33
C GLY A 196 -12.26 -50.46 49.71
N VAL A 197 -13.15 -50.08 48.83
CA VAL A 197 -13.09 -48.81 48.07
C VAL A 197 -14.46 -48.18 47.93
N VAL A 198 -14.58 -46.90 48.22
CA VAL A 198 -15.72 -46.09 47.76
C VAL A 198 -15.39 -45.59 46.36
N ILE A 199 -16.33 -45.79 45.44
CA ILE A 199 -16.24 -45.45 44.04
C ILE A 199 -17.40 -44.53 43.71
N VAL A 200 -17.09 -43.28 43.37
CA VAL A 200 -18.05 -42.31 42.84
C VAL A 200 -17.81 -42.21 41.34
N SER A 201 -18.79 -42.63 40.56
CA SER A 201 -18.74 -42.61 39.10
C SER A 201 -19.41 -41.33 38.60
N GLU A 202 -18.66 -40.55 37.80
CA GLU A 202 -19.15 -39.31 37.22
C GLU A 202 -19.22 -39.38 35.71
N ASN A 203 -20.20 -38.68 35.12
CA ASN A 203 -20.26 -38.49 33.69
C ASN A 203 -19.14 -37.51 33.27
N PRO A 204 -18.20 -37.93 32.40
CA PRO A 204 -17.12 -37.05 31.96
C PRO A 204 -17.59 -35.74 31.37
N ALA A 205 -18.72 -35.72 30.70
CA ALA A 205 -19.29 -34.51 30.10
C ALA A 205 -19.57 -33.41 31.14
N TRP A 206 -19.76 -33.76 32.41
CA TRP A 206 -20.00 -32.84 33.49
C TRP A 206 -18.81 -31.87 33.73
N LEU A 207 -17.58 -32.31 33.45
CA LEU A 207 -16.38 -31.45 33.53
C LEU A 207 -16.39 -30.31 32.49
N THR A 208 -17.15 -30.46 31.40
CA THR A 208 -17.09 -29.51 30.28
C THR A 208 -18.44 -28.90 29.93
N ASP A 209 -19.56 -29.63 29.92
CA ASP A 209 -20.82 -29.16 29.34
C ASP A 209 -21.39 -27.91 30.05
N GLY A 210 -21.52 -27.97 31.37
CA GLY A 210 -22.03 -26.84 32.15
C GLY A 210 -21.13 -25.62 32.08
N PHE A 211 -19.83 -25.84 32.03
CA PHE A 211 -18.84 -24.74 31.91
C PHE A 211 -18.83 -24.15 30.50
N TYR A 212 -18.90 -25.00 29.46
CA TYR A 212 -18.85 -24.55 28.07
C TYR A 212 -19.98 -23.57 27.72
N THR A 213 -21.19 -23.87 28.17
CA THR A 213 -22.37 -23.02 27.91
C THR A 213 -22.31 -21.66 28.59
N SER A 214 -21.53 -21.52 29.68
CA SER A 214 -21.34 -20.28 30.39
C SER A 214 -20.10 -19.48 29.93
N ALA A 215 -19.18 -20.11 29.22
CA ALA A 215 -17.95 -19.51 28.75
C ALA A 215 -18.12 -18.87 27.38
N ALA A 216 -17.62 -17.64 27.20
CA ALA A 216 -17.63 -16.94 25.93
C ALA A 216 -16.52 -17.46 25.01
N LEU A 217 -16.74 -18.64 24.40
CA LEU A 217 -15.75 -19.34 23.57
C LEU A 217 -15.95 -19.18 22.07
N GLY A 218 -17.08 -18.59 21.62
CA GLY A 218 -17.48 -18.55 20.22
C GLY A 218 -18.06 -19.88 19.73
N GLU A 219 -18.39 -19.94 18.44
CA GLU A 219 -19.02 -21.14 17.83
C GLU A 219 -18.05 -22.32 17.67
N HIS A 220 -16.74 -22.03 17.49
CA HIS A 220 -15.70 -23.02 17.26
C HIS A 220 -14.67 -23.10 18.40
N GLY A 221 -14.98 -22.51 19.53
CA GLY A 221 -14.15 -22.62 20.72
C GLY A 221 -14.07 -24.05 21.22
N MET A 222 -13.10 -24.37 22.10
CA MET A 222 -12.86 -25.70 22.63
C MET A 222 -12.43 -25.62 24.09
N ILE A 223 -12.94 -26.56 24.90
CA ILE A 223 -12.36 -26.88 26.21
C ILE A 223 -12.12 -28.37 26.29
N ALA A 224 -11.10 -28.77 27.07
CA ALA A 224 -10.79 -30.16 27.31
C ALA A 224 -10.20 -30.35 28.71
N VAL A 225 -10.46 -31.50 29.29
CA VAL A 225 -9.82 -31.98 30.50
C VAL A 225 -9.14 -33.31 30.16
N LEU A 226 -7.85 -33.38 30.43
CA LEU A 226 -6.99 -34.52 30.09
C LEU A 226 -6.34 -35.09 31.33
N SER A 227 -6.06 -36.39 31.32
CA SER A 227 -5.19 -36.98 32.34
C SER A 227 -3.73 -36.70 32.02
N GLY A 228 -2.85 -36.74 33.01
CA GLY A 228 -1.40 -36.59 32.84
C GLY A 228 -0.75 -37.60 31.88
N ARG A 229 -1.50 -38.62 31.45
CA ARG A 229 -1.08 -39.64 30.47
C ARG A 229 -1.61 -39.39 29.06
N GLY A 230 -2.35 -38.32 28.84
CA GLY A 230 -2.92 -38.00 27.54
C GLY A 230 -4.31 -38.64 27.27
N SER A 231 -4.91 -39.32 28.26
CA SER A 231 -6.31 -39.76 28.10
C SER A 231 -7.24 -38.56 28.19
N MET A 232 -8.14 -38.43 27.23
CA MET A 232 -9.17 -37.39 27.23
C MET A 232 -10.29 -37.77 28.21
N LEU A 233 -10.39 -37.01 29.30
CA LEU A 233 -11.49 -37.17 30.24
C LEU A 233 -12.76 -36.62 29.61
N SER A 234 -12.72 -35.39 29.17
CA SER A 234 -13.84 -34.78 28.48
C SER A 234 -13.30 -33.67 27.54
N ARG A 235 -13.92 -33.55 26.36
CA ARG A 235 -13.65 -32.45 25.41
C ARG A 235 -14.97 -32.02 24.81
N ARG A 236 -15.21 -30.71 24.80
CA ARG A 236 -16.30 -30.08 24.09
C ARG A 236 -15.77 -29.01 23.15
N ALA A 237 -16.27 -28.99 21.92
CA ALA A 237 -15.95 -27.99 20.92
C ALA A 237 -17.19 -27.66 20.11
N GLY A 238 -17.56 -26.38 20.06
CA GLY A 238 -18.77 -25.93 19.39
C GLY A 238 -20.03 -26.62 19.94
N ASP A 239 -20.97 -26.84 19.07
CA ASP A 239 -22.24 -27.50 19.39
C ASP A 239 -22.14 -29.04 19.40
N ALA A 240 -20.97 -29.60 19.11
CA ALA A 240 -20.76 -31.02 19.13
C ALA A 240 -20.89 -31.60 20.56
N PRO A 241 -21.47 -32.79 20.73
CA PRO A 241 -21.53 -33.43 22.04
C PRO A 241 -20.13 -33.70 22.58
N SER A 242 -19.98 -33.66 23.91
CA SER A 242 -18.71 -33.95 24.58
C SER A 242 -18.18 -35.35 24.19
N ARG A 243 -16.87 -35.41 23.92
CA ARG A 243 -16.14 -36.64 23.61
C ARG A 243 -15.33 -37.08 24.81
N THR A 244 -15.20 -38.39 24.97
CA THR A 244 -14.54 -39.02 26.11
C THR A 244 -13.78 -40.25 25.66
N GLY A 245 -12.65 -40.56 26.32
CA GLY A 245 -11.93 -41.82 26.19
C GLY A 245 -10.92 -41.92 25.06
N ASP A 246 -10.80 -40.91 24.23
CA ASP A 246 -9.77 -40.86 23.19
C ASP A 246 -8.37 -40.72 23.84
N THR A 247 -7.39 -41.47 23.37
CA THR A 247 -6.00 -41.33 23.79
C THR A 247 -5.27 -40.41 22.79
N LEU A 248 -4.80 -39.29 23.28
CA LEU A 248 -4.13 -38.30 22.47
C LEU A 248 -2.60 -38.42 22.57
N PRO A 249 -1.84 -38.06 21.55
CA PRO A 249 -0.38 -37.97 21.62
C PRO A 249 0.08 -37.11 22.79
N THR A 250 1.23 -37.44 23.41
CA THR A 250 1.79 -36.68 24.52
C THR A 250 2.07 -35.22 24.13
N SER A 251 2.33 -34.95 22.86
CA SER A 251 2.44 -33.58 22.32
C SER A 251 1.17 -32.74 22.43
N TYR A 252 0.01 -33.39 22.57
CA TYR A 252 -1.26 -32.72 22.82
C TYR A 252 -1.41 -32.25 24.28
N VAL A 253 -0.78 -32.95 25.20
CA VAL A 253 -0.92 -32.75 26.65
C VAL A 253 0.20 -31.88 27.23
N ALA A 254 1.33 -31.76 26.53
CA ALA A 254 2.45 -30.95 27.01
C ALA A 254 1.96 -29.50 27.27
N PRO A 255 2.28 -28.91 28.45
CA PRO A 255 1.92 -27.53 28.72
C PRO A 255 2.49 -26.65 27.61
N ARG A 256 1.61 -26.15 26.78
CA ARG A 256 1.99 -25.21 25.73
C ARG A 256 2.16 -23.85 26.38
N VAL A 257 3.41 -23.52 26.66
CA VAL A 257 3.78 -22.18 27.09
C VAL A 257 3.68 -21.29 25.86
N ASN A 258 2.57 -20.54 25.79
CA ASN A 258 2.42 -19.34 24.98
C ASN A 258 3.13 -19.36 23.60
N ASP A 259 2.37 -19.49 22.54
CA ASP A 259 2.60 -18.88 21.21
C ASP A 259 2.29 -19.72 19.97
N GLU A 260 1.94 -20.99 20.09
CA GLU A 260 1.69 -21.75 18.88
C GLU A 260 0.19 -21.80 18.51
N LEU A 261 -0.08 -21.43 17.26
CA LEU A 261 -1.34 -21.76 16.62
C LEU A 261 -1.47 -23.29 16.60
N PHE A 262 -2.54 -23.78 17.19
CA PHE A 262 -2.78 -25.21 17.34
C PHE A 262 -3.88 -25.64 16.39
N VAL A 263 -3.55 -26.53 15.47
CA VAL A 263 -4.57 -27.24 14.66
C VAL A 263 -4.98 -28.47 15.45
N ASP A 264 -6.23 -28.49 15.89
CA ASP A 264 -6.78 -29.62 16.64
C ASP A 264 -6.88 -30.86 15.73
N PRO A 265 -6.25 -31.99 16.09
CA PRO A 265 -6.26 -33.18 15.24
C PRO A 265 -7.63 -33.88 15.16
N ILE A 266 -8.61 -33.46 15.97
CA ILE A 266 -9.95 -34.09 16.03
C ILE A 266 -10.89 -33.39 15.04
N ASP A 267 -10.92 -32.06 15.02
CA ASP A 267 -11.85 -31.28 14.19
C ASP A 267 -11.15 -30.35 13.18
N HIS A 268 -9.82 -30.37 13.14
CA HIS A 268 -8.97 -29.62 12.24
C HIS A 268 -9.14 -28.10 12.30
N VAL A 269 -9.72 -27.57 13.38
CA VAL A 269 -9.87 -26.15 13.60
C VAL A 269 -8.58 -25.57 14.19
N GLU A 270 -8.10 -24.48 13.60
CA GLU A 270 -6.95 -23.73 14.10
C GLU A 270 -7.37 -22.86 15.29
N ARG A 271 -6.72 -23.06 16.44
CA ARG A 271 -7.04 -22.37 17.70
C ARG A 271 -5.82 -21.78 18.38
N ILE A 272 -6.05 -20.73 19.13
CA ILE A 272 -5.14 -20.25 20.15
C ILE A 272 -5.50 -20.98 21.44
N VAL A 273 -4.59 -21.81 21.94
CA VAL A 273 -4.83 -22.69 23.07
C VAL A 273 -4.01 -22.27 24.29
N ALA A 274 -4.68 -22.19 25.44
CA ALA A 274 -4.03 -22.08 26.73
C ALA A 274 -4.29 -23.38 27.52
N SER A 275 -3.28 -23.87 28.24
CA SER A 275 -3.39 -25.05 29.10
C SER A 275 -2.91 -24.76 30.50
N ARG A 276 -3.50 -25.44 31.50
CA ARG A 276 -3.10 -25.41 32.90
C ARG A 276 -3.07 -26.77 33.50
N GLU A 277 -2.10 -27.04 34.36
CA GLU A 277 -2.03 -28.28 35.13
C GLU A 277 -2.79 -28.14 36.45
N VAL A 278 -3.78 -28.97 36.65
CA VAL A 278 -4.48 -29.15 37.92
C VAL A 278 -3.63 -30.06 38.81
N LYS A 279 -2.59 -29.50 39.41
CA LYS A 279 -1.51 -30.24 40.13
C LYS A 279 -2.01 -31.23 41.12
N ARG A 280 -3.09 -30.92 41.87
CA ARG A 280 -3.63 -31.78 42.93
C ARG A 280 -4.07 -33.16 42.44
N TYR A 281 -4.50 -33.22 41.16
CA TYR A 281 -5.09 -34.46 40.59
C TYR A 281 -4.33 -34.99 39.38
N GLY A 282 -3.23 -34.31 38.97
CA GLY A 282 -2.45 -34.70 37.80
C GLY A 282 -3.24 -34.59 36.49
N LEU A 283 -4.17 -33.64 36.42
CA LEU A 283 -4.97 -33.37 35.22
C LEU A 283 -4.46 -32.16 34.50
N THR A 284 -4.78 -32.04 33.24
CA THR A 284 -4.50 -30.81 32.43
C THR A 284 -5.81 -30.31 31.86
N VAL A 285 -6.11 -29.05 32.11
CA VAL A 285 -7.24 -28.38 31.48
C VAL A 285 -6.74 -27.53 30.30
N MET A 286 -7.51 -27.45 29.25
CA MET A 286 -7.21 -26.70 28.05
C MET A 286 -8.43 -25.88 27.62
N ALA A 287 -8.17 -24.65 27.15
CA ALA A 287 -9.18 -23.82 26.52
C ALA A 287 -8.59 -23.26 25.21
N GLY A 288 -9.36 -23.32 24.12
CA GLY A 288 -8.96 -22.86 22.80
C GLY A 288 -10.00 -21.95 22.16
N LEU A 289 -9.57 -20.83 21.61
CA LEU A 289 -10.39 -19.90 20.84
C LEU A 289 -10.05 -20.03 19.36
N SER A 290 -11.06 -20.04 18.49
CA SER A 290 -10.86 -20.14 17.05
C SER A 290 -10.11 -18.89 16.51
N VAL A 291 -9.01 -19.12 15.78
CA VAL A 291 -8.25 -18.05 15.12
C VAL A 291 -9.10 -17.37 14.06
N ALA A 292 -9.91 -18.12 13.33
CA ALA A 292 -10.77 -17.58 12.29
C ALA A 292 -11.82 -16.62 12.87
N GLU A 293 -12.48 -17.00 13.97
CA GLU A 293 -13.46 -16.13 14.65
C GLU A 293 -12.79 -14.91 15.28
N ALA A 294 -11.68 -15.09 15.97
CA ALA A 294 -10.95 -14.00 16.59
C ALA A 294 -10.51 -12.96 15.55
N LEU A 295 -10.17 -13.38 14.32
CA LEU A 295 -9.73 -12.52 13.25
C LEU A 295 -10.86 -12.05 12.30
N ASP A 296 -12.13 -12.46 12.48
CA ASP A 296 -13.20 -12.09 11.54
C ASP A 296 -13.40 -10.58 11.43
N ASP A 297 -13.50 -9.91 12.57
CA ASP A 297 -13.61 -8.44 12.61
C ASP A 297 -12.38 -7.76 12.02
N TYR A 298 -11.17 -8.28 12.28
CA TYR A 298 -9.95 -7.80 11.67
C TYR A 298 -9.98 -7.93 10.13
N TYR A 299 -10.41 -9.08 9.59
CA TYR A 299 -10.50 -9.26 8.14
C TYR A 299 -11.56 -8.36 7.50
N ARG A 300 -12.66 -8.10 8.20
CA ARG A 300 -13.69 -7.15 7.78
C ARG A 300 -13.13 -5.73 7.70
N MET A 301 -12.46 -5.26 8.77
CA MET A 301 -11.83 -3.95 8.81
C MET A 301 -10.67 -3.83 7.80
N ARG A 302 -9.86 -4.87 7.66
CA ARG A 302 -8.80 -4.92 6.64
C ARG A 302 -9.35 -4.69 5.24
N ARG A 303 -10.46 -5.34 4.88
CA ARG A 303 -11.12 -5.13 3.58
C ARG A 303 -11.51 -3.67 3.39
N VAL A 304 -12.11 -3.05 4.39
CA VAL A 304 -12.49 -1.64 4.34
C VAL A 304 -11.26 -0.73 4.14
N TYR A 305 -10.21 -0.89 4.95
CA TYR A 305 -9.02 -0.05 4.82
C TYR A 305 -8.31 -0.23 3.47
N VAL A 306 -8.17 -1.45 2.99
CA VAL A 306 -7.53 -1.73 1.70
C VAL A 306 -8.36 -1.16 0.55
N THR A 307 -9.70 -1.32 0.56
CA THR A 307 -10.56 -0.76 -0.49
C THR A 307 -10.53 0.77 -0.48
N MET A 308 -10.63 1.41 0.68
CA MET A 308 -10.52 2.87 0.80
C MET A 308 -9.17 3.38 0.30
N ALA A 309 -8.07 2.75 0.73
CA ALA A 309 -6.73 3.12 0.28
C ALA A 309 -6.56 2.98 -1.24
N SER A 310 -7.12 1.92 -1.82
CA SER A 310 -7.08 1.69 -3.27
C SER A 310 -7.86 2.76 -4.03
N VAL A 311 -9.05 3.14 -3.56
CA VAL A 311 -9.85 4.22 -4.15
C VAL A 311 -9.13 5.56 -4.05
N ILE A 312 -8.58 5.90 -2.87
CA ILE A 312 -7.80 7.13 -2.68
C ILE A 312 -6.58 7.14 -3.62
N SER A 313 -5.88 6.01 -3.74
CA SER A 313 -4.73 5.89 -4.63
C SER A 313 -5.11 6.13 -6.10
N LEU A 314 -6.23 5.56 -6.56
CA LEU A 314 -6.73 5.75 -7.91
C LEU A 314 -7.08 7.22 -8.19
N ILE A 315 -7.73 7.89 -7.23
CA ILE A 315 -8.07 9.32 -7.33
C ILE A 315 -6.79 10.17 -7.40
N LEU A 316 -5.81 9.92 -6.54
CA LEU A 316 -4.55 10.67 -6.51
C LEU A 316 -3.75 10.50 -7.81
N VAL A 317 -3.66 9.29 -8.34
CA VAL A 317 -3.00 9.02 -9.63
C VAL A 317 -3.76 9.68 -10.77
N GLY A 318 -5.09 9.56 -10.80
CA GLY A 318 -5.94 10.21 -11.79
C GLY A 318 -5.81 11.73 -11.78
N LEU A 319 -5.82 12.34 -10.60
CA LEU A 319 -5.64 13.78 -10.43
C LEU A 319 -4.23 14.24 -10.88
N SER A 320 -3.20 13.49 -10.48
CA SER A 320 -1.81 13.78 -10.87
C SER A 320 -1.63 13.73 -12.39
N THR A 321 -2.16 12.70 -13.05
CA THR A 321 -2.10 12.56 -14.51
C THR A 321 -2.90 13.65 -15.22
N TRP A 322 -4.07 14.01 -14.71
CA TRP A 322 -4.89 15.09 -15.24
C TRP A 322 -4.20 16.45 -15.16
N ILE A 323 -3.59 16.78 -13.99
CA ILE A 323 -2.81 18.01 -13.80
C ILE A 323 -1.61 18.03 -14.74
N ALA A 324 -0.88 16.92 -14.90
CA ALA A 324 0.25 16.83 -15.82
C ALA A 324 -0.20 17.09 -17.27
N ALA A 325 -1.31 16.51 -17.71
CA ALA A 325 -1.89 16.74 -19.04
C ALA A 325 -2.29 18.20 -19.24
N LEU A 326 -2.88 18.83 -18.23
CA LEU A 326 -3.24 20.25 -18.26
C LEU A 326 -2.01 21.16 -18.42
N ILE A 327 -0.95 20.88 -17.66
CA ILE A 327 0.33 21.62 -17.76
C ILE A 327 0.89 21.50 -19.18
N LEU A 328 0.93 20.31 -19.76
CA LEU A 328 1.38 20.09 -21.13
C LEU A 328 0.56 20.89 -22.16
N LYS A 329 -0.76 20.92 -21.99
CA LYS A 329 -1.65 21.68 -22.88
C LYS A 329 -1.39 23.19 -22.78
N LEU A 330 -1.19 23.69 -21.56
CA LEU A 330 -0.87 25.11 -21.33
C LEU A 330 0.49 25.50 -21.95
N LEU A 331 1.52 24.64 -21.82
CA LEU A 331 2.83 24.88 -22.40
C LEU A 331 2.79 24.95 -23.94
N LYS A 332 2.09 24.00 -24.59
CA LYS A 332 1.89 24.01 -26.05
C LYS A 332 1.12 25.23 -26.51
N GLY A 333 0.07 25.62 -25.76
CA GLY A 333 -0.68 26.84 -26.08
C GLY A 333 0.17 28.11 -25.99
N ARG A 334 1.01 28.22 -24.96
CA ARG A 334 1.94 29.34 -24.80
C ARG A 334 2.93 29.43 -25.94
N GLU A 335 3.52 28.31 -26.36
CA GLU A 335 4.47 28.27 -27.48
C GLU A 335 3.82 28.71 -28.80
N GLN A 336 2.58 28.25 -29.06
CA GLN A 336 1.82 28.68 -30.23
C GLN A 336 1.51 30.17 -30.23
N LEU A 337 1.08 30.70 -29.06
CA LEU A 337 0.84 32.12 -28.91
C LEU A 337 2.13 32.96 -29.14
N HIS A 338 3.26 32.49 -28.61
CA HIS A 338 4.53 33.13 -28.79
C HIS A 338 4.94 33.16 -30.27
N ARG A 339 4.81 32.04 -30.98
CA ARG A 339 5.08 31.99 -32.45
C ARG A 339 4.17 32.94 -33.23
N LEU A 340 2.86 32.97 -32.92
CA LEU A 340 1.92 33.86 -33.58
C LEU A 340 2.19 35.33 -33.32
N ALA A 341 2.72 35.67 -32.15
CA ALA A 341 3.01 37.04 -31.76
C ALA A 341 4.32 37.56 -32.38
N HIS A 342 5.32 36.68 -32.68
CA HIS A 342 6.67 37.12 -33.02
C HIS A 342 7.14 36.75 -34.42
N THR A 343 6.45 35.85 -35.15
CA THR A 343 6.90 35.44 -36.49
C THR A 343 5.86 35.73 -37.56
N ASP A 344 6.35 36.10 -38.77
CA ASP A 344 5.53 36.15 -39.96
C ASP A 344 5.21 34.75 -40.47
N ARG A 345 3.91 34.46 -40.71
CA ARG A 345 3.44 33.12 -41.03
C ARG A 345 3.92 32.59 -42.38
N LEU A 346 4.14 33.49 -43.35
CA LEU A 346 4.56 33.13 -44.70
C LEU A 346 6.03 32.83 -44.79
N THR A 347 6.83 33.71 -44.20
CA THR A 347 8.29 33.71 -44.38
C THR A 347 9.06 33.07 -43.23
N GLY A 348 8.44 32.91 -42.04
CA GLY A 348 9.09 32.37 -40.85
C GLY A 348 10.16 33.31 -40.28
N LEU A 349 10.25 34.55 -40.75
CA LEU A 349 11.07 35.64 -40.21
C LEU A 349 10.35 36.30 -39.03
N SER A 350 11.05 37.20 -38.31
CA SER A 350 10.38 38.06 -37.34
C SER A 350 9.30 38.89 -38.03
N ASN A 351 8.11 38.97 -37.39
CA ASN A 351 7.08 39.89 -37.89
C ASN A 351 7.45 41.35 -37.58
N ARG A 352 6.66 42.31 -38.09
CA ARG A 352 6.89 43.74 -37.88
C ARG A 352 7.02 44.11 -36.40
N GLY A 353 6.15 43.58 -35.52
CA GLY A 353 6.21 43.86 -34.09
C GLY A 353 7.53 43.40 -33.49
N CYS A 354 7.90 42.14 -33.71
CA CYS A 354 9.10 41.54 -33.15
C CYS A 354 10.40 42.22 -33.63
N ILE A 355 10.52 42.57 -34.94
CA ILE A 355 11.74 43.20 -35.42
C ILE A 355 11.86 44.64 -34.97
N MET A 356 10.74 45.37 -34.80
CA MET A 356 10.73 46.70 -34.23
C MET A 356 11.07 46.73 -32.75
N ASP A 357 10.51 45.81 -31.97
CA ASP A 357 10.85 45.66 -30.56
C ASP A 357 12.35 45.35 -30.38
N TRP A 358 12.89 44.46 -31.21
CA TRP A 358 14.34 44.17 -31.23
C TRP A 358 15.20 45.38 -31.59
N LEU A 359 14.76 46.17 -32.58
CA LEU A 359 15.46 47.39 -33.00
C LEU A 359 15.40 48.44 -31.88
N ASP A 360 14.27 48.60 -31.19
CA ASP A 360 14.14 49.52 -30.06
C ASP A 360 15.10 49.14 -28.92
N GLU A 361 15.25 47.83 -28.62
CA GLU A 361 16.24 47.35 -27.65
C GLU A 361 17.69 47.63 -28.09
N ALA A 362 18.01 47.38 -29.37
CA ALA A 362 19.32 47.61 -29.93
C ALA A 362 19.71 49.09 -29.91
N VAL A 363 18.79 49.99 -30.24
CA VAL A 363 18.99 51.48 -30.23
C VAL A 363 19.14 52.01 -28.81
N ALA A 364 18.53 51.38 -27.82
CA ALA A 364 18.64 51.77 -26.40
C ALA A 364 19.99 51.40 -25.76
N ALA A 365 20.83 50.60 -26.43
CA ALA A 365 22.13 50.20 -25.89
C ALA A 365 23.08 51.39 -25.80
N PRO A 366 23.93 51.50 -24.76
CA PRO A 366 24.81 52.69 -24.54
C PRO A 366 25.80 52.97 -25.67
N ASP A 367 26.19 51.94 -26.44
CA ASP A 367 27.15 52.00 -27.56
C ASP A 367 26.48 51.81 -28.94
N ALA A 368 25.18 52.05 -29.03
CA ALA A 368 24.39 51.80 -30.24
C ALA A 368 24.72 52.77 -31.41
N VAL A 369 25.04 54.02 -31.09
CA VAL A 369 25.33 55.04 -32.08
C VAL A 369 26.55 54.66 -32.95
N GLY A 370 26.35 54.64 -34.26
CA GLY A 370 27.37 54.21 -35.23
C GLY A 370 27.52 52.68 -35.37
N ARG A 371 26.99 51.89 -34.42
CA ARG A 371 27.00 50.44 -34.45
C ARG A 371 25.70 49.84 -34.99
N VAL A 372 24.56 50.35 -34.56
CA VAL A 372 23.27 49.85 -35.05
C VAL A 372 23.02 50.44 -36.44
N ALA A 373 22.82 49.53 -37.39
CA ALA A 373 22.49 49.90 -38.77
C ALA A 373 21.29 49.06 -39.24
N VAL A 374 20.46 49.65 -40.08
CA VAL A 374 19.32 48.95 -40.68
C VAL A 374 19.45 48.94 -42.20
N ILE A 375 19.02 47.88 -42.83
CA ILE A 375 18.88 47.73 -44.26
C ILE A 375 17.40 47.55 -44.56
N PHE A 376 16.79 48.50 -45.20
CA PHE A 376 15.42 48.35 -45.70
C PHE A 376 15.47 47.70 -47.07
N VAL A 377 14.71 46.64 -47.28
CA VAL A 377 14.70 45.87 -48.52
C VAL A 377 13.26 45.83 -49.06
N ASP A 378 13.07 46.27 -50.31
CA ASP A 378 11.79 46.31 -51.02
C ASP A 378 11.96 45.60 -52.37
N LEU A 379 11.06 44.68 -52.70
CA LEU A 379 11.14 43.92 -53.95
C LEU A 379 10.59 44.71 -55.13
N ASP A 380 11.41 44.88 -56.13
CA ASP A 380 11.05 45.65 -57.30
C ASP A 380 9.96 44.96 -58.15
N ARG A 381 8.85 45.67 -58.44
CA ARG A 381 7.74 45.22 -59.26
C ARG A 381 7.05 43.95 -58.75
N PHE A 382 7.13 43.66 -57.43
CA PHE A 382 6.53 42.46 -56.85
C PHE A 382 5.00 42.42 -57.05
N LYS A 383 4.34 43.60 -57.06
CA LYS A 383 2.93 43.72 -57.36
C LYS A 383 2.61 43.26 -58.79
N GLU A 384 3.40 43.69 -59.80
CA GLU A 384 3.21 43.27 -61.19
C GLU A 384 3.42 41.75 -61.33
N LEU A 385 4.31 41.16 -60.58
CA LEU A 385 4.52 39.72 -60.53
C LEU A 385 3.28 39.01 -59.98
N ASN A 386 2.72 39.51 -58.90
CA ASN A 386 1.49 38.95 -58.34
C ASN A 386 0.29 39.08 -59.27
N ASP A 387 0.16 40.25 -59.92
CA ASP A 387 -0.95 40.52 -60.86
C ASP A 387 -0.81 39.65 -62.11
N THR A 388 0.38 39.26 -62.52
CA THR A 388 0.64 38.44 -63.69
C THR A 388 0.54 36.93 -63.44
N PHE A 389 1.07 36.45 -62.30
CA PHE A 389 1.25 35.03 -62.04
C PHE A 389 0.48 34.54 -60.83
N GLY A 390 -0.26 35.43 -60.18
CA GLY A 390 -1.08 35.08 -58.98
C GLY A 390 -0.33 35.13 -57.67
N HIS A 391 -1.09 35.33 -56.59
CA HIS A 391 -0.53 35.49 -55.23
C HIS A 391 0.18 34.23 -54.72
N HIS A 392 -0.20 33.05 -55.17
CA HIS A 392 0.48 31.81 -54.74
C HIS A 392 1.94 31.73 -55.19
N LEU A 393 2.22 32.22 -56.40
CA LEU A 393 3.62 32.34 -56.86
C LEU A 393 4.37 33.38 -56.06
N GLY A 394 3.72 34.53 -55.81
CA GLY A 394 4.34 35.59 -54.98
C GLY A 394 4.67 35.12 -53.60
N ASP A 395 3.79 34.38 -52.93
CA ASP A 395 4.01 33.79 -51.62
C ASP A 395 5.20 32.81 -51.61
N THR A 396 5.33 31.97 -52.66
CA THR A 396 6.48 31.06 -52.81
C THR A 396 7.79 31.84 -52.98
N ILE A 397 7.76 32.89 -53.75
CA ILE A 397 8.91 33.75 -53.97
C ILE A 397 9.30 34.48 -52.68
N LEU A 398 8.34 35.03 -51.94
CA LEU A 398 8.59 35.69 -50.64
C LEU A 398 9.23 34.73 -49.65
N ALA A 399 8.79 33.51 -49.57
CA ALA A 399 9.32 32.46 -48.70
C ALA A 399 10.79 32.13 -49.09
N GLU A 400 11.07 32.01 -50.40
CA GLU A 400 12.42 31.75 -50.89
C GLU A 400 13.37 32.97 -50.66
N ILE A 401 12.89 34.19 -50.85
CA ILE A 401 13.65 35.40 -50.54
C ILE A 401 13.98 35.44 -49.05
N ALA A 402 13.01 35.20 -48.19
CA ALA A 402 13.23 35.15 -46.74
C ALA A 402 14.30 34.11 -46.34
N ARG A 403 14.28 32.93 -46.99
CA ARG A 403 15.29 31.89 -46.80
C ARG A 403 16.71 32.43 -47.20
N ARG A 404 16.82 33.06 -48.38
CA ARG A 404 18.07 33.61 -48.85
C ARG A 404 18.58 34.74 -47.96
N LEU A 405 17.72 35.66 -47.52
CA LEU A 405 18.05 36.69 -46.58
C LEU A 405 18.63 36.12 -45.29
N LYS A 406 17.98 35.06 -44.77
CA LYS A 406 18.44 34.38 -43.56
C LYS A 406 19.81 33.71 -43.73
N GLU A 407 20.07 33.10 -44.89
CA GLU A 407 21.35 32.49 -45.24
C GLU A 407 22.46 33.54 -45.36
N VAL A 408 22.18 34.69 -46.01
CA VAL A 408 23.14 35.80 -46.14
C VAL A 408 23.49 36.41 -44.78
N ALA A 409 22.50 36.59 -43.92
CA ALA A 409 22.74 37.15 -42.59
C ALA A 409 23.56 36.24 -41.67
N GLN A 410 23.48 34.92 -41.83
CA GLN A 410 24.25 33.91 -41.06
C GLN A 410 24.35 34.19 -39.56
N GLY A 411 23.31 34.75 -38.94
CA GLY A 411 23.27 35.13 -37.54
C GLY A 411 23.97 36.45 -37.19
N ARG A 412 24.55 37.18 -38.18
CA ARG A 412 25.17 38.50 -38.00
C ARG A 412 24.16 39.66 -37.97
N ALA A 413 22.91 39.39 -38.36
CA ALA A 413 21.85 40.37 -38.37
C ALA A 413 20.50 39.71 -38.08
N GLN A 414 19.58 40.46 -37.47
CA GLN A 414 18.20 40.09 -37.32
C GLN A 414 17.38 40.48 -38.55
N ILE A 415 16.43 39.65 -38.93
CA ILE A 415 15.64 39.92 -40.15
C ILE A 415 14.17 39.81 -39.79
N GLY A 416 13.40 40.79 -40.20
CA GLY A 416 11.95 40.81 -40.10
C GLY A 416 11.27 41.16 -41.41
N ARG A 417 10.03 40.73 -41.58
CA ARG A 417 9.14 41.17 -42.63
C ARG A 417 8.21 42.23 -42.07
N LEU A 418 8.24 43.42 -42.68
CA LEU A 418 7.41 44.56 -42.27
C LEU A 418 5.95 44.41 -42.81
N GLY A 419 5.80 43.82 -43.96
CA GLY A 419 4.53 43.58 -44.63
C GLY A 419 4.70 43.58 -46.16
N GLY A 420 3.80 42.95 -46.89
CA GLY A 420 3.88 42.88 -48.35
C GLY A 420 5.21 42.31 -48.84
N ASP A 421 5.97 43.10 -49.56
CA ASP A 421 7.28 42.85 -50.16
C ASP A 421 8.44 43.53 -49.44
N GLU A 422 8.20 44.08 -48.22
CA GLU A 422 9.15 44.84 -47.46
C GLU A 422 9.79 43.97 -46.34
N PHE A 423 11.15 44.03 -46.30
CA PHE A 423 11.94 43.39 -45.24
C PHE A 423 12.87 44.39 -44.57
N LEU A 424 13.13 44.16 -43.27
CA LEU A 424 14.06 44.92 -42.48
C LEU A 424 15.17 44.00 -41.98
N VAL A 425 16.40 44.37 -42.22
CA VAL A 425 17.59 43.68 -41.69
C VAL A 425 18.27 44.64 -40.73
N VAL A 426 18.53 44.20 -39.51
CA VAL A 426 19.14 44.99 -38.44
C VAL A 426 20.47 44.37 -38.04
N SER A 427 21.53 45.14 -38.16
CA SER A 427 22.91 44.78 -37.80
C SER A 427 23.39 45.63 -36.64
N GLU A 428 24.14 45.04 -35.72
CA GLU A 428 24.78 45.73 -34.58
C GLU A 428 26.31 45.90 -34.79
N ASP A 429 26.83 45.54 -35.96
CA ASP A 429 28.28 45.54 -36.26
C ASP A 429 28.73 46.74 -37.08
N GLY A 430 27.90 47.78 -37.15
CA GLY A 430 28.22 49.06 -37.82
C GLY A 430 27.98 49.08 -39.32
N GLU A 431 28.29 50.22 -39.93
CA GLU A 431 28.03 50.52 -41.35
C GLU A 431 28.71 49.54 -42.30
N VAL A 432 29.95 49.17 -42.01
CA VAL A 432 30.74 48.29 -42.89
C VAL A 432 30.13 46.93 -43.00
N SER A 433 29.67 46.39 -41.88
CA SER A 433 28.94 45.09 -41.82
C SER A 433 27.60 45.16 -42.54
N ALA A 434 26.84 46.26 -42.32
CA ALA A 434 25.56 46.46 -43.00
C ALA A 434 25.73 46.58 -44.53
N ARG A 435 26.77 47.27 -45.02
CA ARG A 435 27.08 47.32 -46.44
C ARG A 435 27.45 45.98 -47.01
N SER A 436 28.27 45.18 -46.32
CA SER A 436 28.64 43.81 -46.71
C SER A 436 27.43 42.92 -46.80
N ILE A 437 26.50 43.01 -45.82
CA ILE A 437 25.25 42.26 -45.83
C ILE A 437 24.35 42.68 -47.00
N ALA A 438 24.24 43.98 -47.26
CA ALA A 438 23.44 44.50 -48.37
C ALA A 438 23.98 44.04 -49.75
N GLU A 439 25.29 44.05 -49.94
CA GLU A 439 25.95 43.53 -51.17
C GLU A 439 25.69 42.03 -51.32
N ALA A 440 25.81 41.26 -50.26
CA ALA A 440 25.54 39.84 -50.29
C ALA A 440 24.03 39.52 -50.57
N ILE A 441 23.13 40.36 -50.01
CA ILE A 441 21.68 40.26 -50.35
C ILE A 441 21.47 40.53 -51.85
N THR A 442 22.04 41.57 -52.36
CA THR A 442 21.91 41.93 -53.80
C THR A 442 22.41 40.78 -54.67
N THR A 443 23.61 40.28 -54.40
CA THR A 443 24.20 39.15 -55.14
C THR A 443 23.32 37.88 -55.05
N SER A 444 22.77 37.59 -53.88
CA SER A 444 21.91 36.43 -53.67
C SER A 444 20.57 36.52 -54.44
N LEU A 445 20.04 37.73 -54.57
CA LEU A 445 18.80 37.98 -55.28
C LEU A 445 18.97 38.04 -56.83
N GLU A 446 20.21 38.27 -57.33
CA GLU A 446 20.51 38.16 -58.78
C GLU A 446 20.31 36.74 -59.34
N SER A 447 20.49 35.74 -58.46
CA SER A 447 20.25 34.34 -58.84
C SER A 447 18.76 34.07 -59.04
N PRO A 448 18.34 33.49 -60.14
CA PRO A 448 16.92 33.22 -60.41
C PRO A 448 16.30 32.29 -59.34
N ILE A 449 15.04 32.53 -59.05
CA ILE A 449 14.26 31.70 -58.15
C ILE A 449 13.50 30.65 -58.98
N GLY A 450 13.81 29.38 -58.78
CA GLY A 450 13.13 28.29 -59.47
C GLY A 450 11.81 27.92 -58.75
N VAL A 451 10.68 28.09 -59.47
CA VAL A 451 9.37 27.65 -58.95
C VAL A 451 8.63 26.92 -60.09
N HIS A 452 8.19 25.68 -59.81
CA HIS A 452 7.46 24.82 -60.75
C HIS A 452 8.12 24.68 -62.16
N GLY A 453 9.45 24.57 -62.17
CA GLY A 453 10.20 24.39 -63.42
C GLY A 453 10.47 25.69 -64.20
N HIS A 454 10.02 26.82 -63.73
CA HIS A 454 10.31 28.17 -64.28
C HIS A 454 11.27 28.94 -63.42
N ALA A 455 12.10 29.80 -64.04
CA ALA A 455 13.06 30.62 -63.35
C ALA A 455 12.61 32.09 -63.33
N TYR A 456 12.39 32.64 -62.16
CA TYR A 456 11.94 34.02 -61.97
C TYR A 456 13.12 34.87 -61.44
N ARG A 457 13.36 36.03 -62.06
CA ARG A 457 14.29 37.02 -61.58
C ARG A 457 13.56 38.08 -60.77
N VAL A 458 13.93 38.23 -59.54
CA VAL A 458 13.39 39.26 -58.64
C VAL A 458 14.55 40.16 -58.21
N CYS A 459 14.40 41.46 -58.44
CA CYS A 459 15.36 42.48 -57.97
C CYS A 459 14.80 43.13 -56.72
N ALA A 460 15.65 43.63 -55.90
CA ALA A 460 15.27 44.42 -54.71
C ALA A 460 16.01 45.74 -54.67
N SER A 461 15.34 46.76 -54.19
CA SER A 461 15.93 48.06 -53.86
C SER A 461 16.27 48.05 -52.37
N LEU A 462 17.52 48.44 -52.03
CA LEU A 462 18.03 48.43 -50.69
C LEU A 462 18.40 49.85 -50.26
N GLY A 463 18.05 50.22 -49.02
CA GLY A 463 18.46 51.45 -48.37
C GLY A 463 19.13 51.16 -47.03
N ILE A 464 20.28 51.72 -46.81
CA ILE A 464 21.06 51.54 -45.58
C ILE A 464 21.06 52.86 -44.80
N ALA A 465 20.78 52.75 -43.49
CA ALA A 465 20.93 53.87 -42.55
C ALA A 465 21.63 53.36 -41.28
N VAL A 466 22.43 54.22 -40.69
CA VAL A 466 23.19 53.98 -39.44
C VAL A 466 22.71 54.95 -38.38
N LEU A 467 22.48 54.44 -37.20
CA LEU A 467 21.97 55.21 -36.08
C LEU A 467 22.81 56.42 -35.74
N GLN A 468 22.17 57.57 -35.76
CA GLN A 468 22.79 58.87 -35.38
C GLN A 468 22.45 59.25 -33.92
N PRO A 469 23.25 60.12 -33.29
CA PRO A 469 22.97 60.58 -31.94
C PRO A 469 21.57 61.21 -31.82
N GLY A 470 20.74 60.69 -30.88
CA GLY A 470 19.39 61.19 -30.59
C GLY A 470 18.30 60.68 -31.48
N GLU A 471 18.59 59.79 -32.44
CA GLU A 471 17.56 59.10 -33.25
C GLU A 471 16.89 57.92 -32.52
N ARG A 472 15.65 57.73 -32.83
CA ARG A 472 14.89 56.56 -32.37
C ARG A 472 14.81 55.49 -33.46
N ALA A 473 14.51 54.24 -33.11
CA ALA A 473 14.36 53.15 -34.06
C ALA A 473 13.44 53.48 -35.25
N ALA A 474 12.32 54.15 -35.01
CA ALA A 474 11.39 54.53 -36.06
C ALA A 474 11.99 55.59 -37.02
N ASP A 475 12.85 56.49 -36.54
CA ASP A 475 13.52 57.51 -37.35
C ASP A 475 14.61 56.87 -38.20
N LEU A 476 15.36 55.90 -37.65
CA LEU A 476 16.39 55.13 -38.36
C LEU A 476 15.76 54.30 -39.52
N VAL A 477 14.62 53.63 -39.29
CA VAL A 477 13.90 52.88 -40.32
C VAL A 477 13.42 53.81 -41.44
N LYS A 478 12.88 55.02 -41.10
CA LYS A 478 12.48 56.01 -42.09
C LYS A 478 13.66 56.53 -42.90
N ALA A 479 14.84 56.71 -42.29
CA ALA A 479 16.05 57.12 -43.00
C ALA A 479 16.48 56.05 -44.03
N ALA A 480 16.45 54.77 -43.65
CA ALA A 480 16.75 53.66 -44.54
C ALA A 480 15.73 53.56 -45.70
N ASP A 481 14.41 53.68 -45.40
CA ASP A 481 13.37 53.69 -46.38
C ASP A 481 13.53 54.79 -47.41
N ARG A 482 13.90 56.04 -46.98
CA ARG A 482 14.20 57.17 -47.87
C ARG A 482 15.34 56.83 -48.80
N VAL A 483 16.44 56.26 -48.27
CA VAL A 483 17.62 55.92 -49.12
C VAL A 483 17.22 54.78 -50.12
N MET A 484 16.41 53.84 -49.71
CA MET A 484 15.92 52.82 -50.58
C MET A 484 15.01 53.37 -51.71
N TYR A 485 14.14 54.34 -51.38
CA TYR A 485 13.27 54.99 -52.34
C TYR A 485 14.04 55.73 -53.40
N ASP A 486 15.06 56.52 -52.98
CA ASP A 486 15.99 57.29 -53.90
C ASP A 486 16.74 56.27 -54.79
N ALA A 487 17.15 55.12 -54.31
CA ALA A 487 17.79 54.07 -55.08
C ALA A 487 16.82 53.49 -56.12
N LYS A 488 15.54 53.26 -55.73
CA LYS A 488 14.47 52.74 -56.57
C LYS A 488 14.15 53.74 -57.73
N GLU A 489 14.07 55.00 -57.45
CA GLU A 489 13.86 56.04 -58.49
C GLU A 489 15.04 56.12 -59.50
N ARG A 490 16.25 56.09 -59.02
CA ARG A 490 17.44 56.05 -59.90
C ARG A 490 17.48 54.82 -60.78
N SER A 491 17.11 53.67 -60.27
CA SER A 491 17.01 52.42 -61.05
C SER A 491 15.90 52.48 -62.12
N ARG A 492 14.77 53.15 -61.79
CA ARG A 492 13.68 53.40 -62.78
C ARG A 492 14.06 54.32 -63.89
N ALA A 493 14.82 55.40 -63.60
CA ALA A 493 15.25 56.35 -64.57
C ALA A 493 16.35 55.85 -65.55
N SER A 494 17.17 54.89 -65.10
CA SER A 494 18.21 54.25 -65.91
C SER A 494 17.78 53.12 -66.80
N ARG A 495 16.54 52.60 -66.65
CA ARG A 495 15.94 51.52 -67.44
C ARG A 495 14.85 52.12 -68.35
N ALA A 496 15.15 52.48 -69.59
CA ALA A 496 14.17 52.70 -70.65
C ALA A 496 13.34 51.38 -70.85
N PRO A 497 12.07 51.48 -71.24
CA PRO A 497 11.15 50.31 -71.20
C PRO A 497 11.59 49.23 -72.20
N SER A 498 12.17 48.14 -71.69
CA SER A 498 12.32 46.87 -72.44
C SER A 498 11.15 45.99 -72.12
N ALA A 499 10.45 45.53 -73.15
CA ALA A 499 9.30 44.65 -73.11
C ALA A 499 9.56 43.39 -72.21
N PRO A 500 8.54 42.89 -71.54
CA PRO A 500 8.70 41.68 -70.71
C PRO A 500 9.09 40.48 -71.60
N SER A 501 10.32 39.97 -71.40
CA SER A 501 10.74 38.75 -72.07
C SER A 501 10.00 37.56 -71.53
N ALA A 502 9.30 36.84 -72.44
CA ALA A 502 8.60 35.60 -72.16
C ALA A 502 9.55 34.58 -71.50
N PRO A 503 9.08 33.77 -70.57
CA PRO A 503 9.89 32.78 -69.88
C PRO A 503 10.46 31.77 -70.87
N LYS A 504 11.79 31.64 -70.98
CA LYS A 504 12.42 30.53 -71.71
C LYS A 504 12.31 29.30 -70.86
N ALA A 505 11.57 28.30 -71.38
CA ALA A 505 11.53 26.97 -70.84
C ALA A 505 12.95 26.37 -70.85
N LEU A 506 13.46 25.95 -69.71
CA LEU A 506 14.61 25.05 -69.65
C LEU A 506 14.15 23.66 -70.00
N VAL A 507 14.47 23.18 -71.22
CA VAL A 507 14.37 21.78 -71.62
C VAL A 507 15.70 21.14 -71.26
N ALA A 508 15.68 20.19 -70.33
CA ALA A 508 16.37 18.90 -70.32
C ALA A 508 16.12 18.20 -69.04
#